data_465424a42a83d27049f6894adfb19cc1
#
_entry.id   465424a42a83d27049f6894adfb19cc1
#
_cell.length_a   1.000
_cell.length_b   1.000
_cell.length_c   1.000
_cell.angle_alpha   90.00
_cell.angle_beta   90.00
_cell.angle_gamma   90.00
#
_symmetry.space_group_name_H-M   'P 1'
#
loop_
_entity.id
_entity.type
_entity.pdbx_description
1 polymer ?
#
loop_
_entity_poly.entity_id
_entity_poly.type
_entity_poly.pdbx_seq_one_letter_code
_entity_poly.pdbx_strand_id
1 'polypeptide(L)'
;TLVEEGADIIDFGACSTRPGSVPVELEKEWREIEQALKIFKTIYPGHLFSVDTFRSEIVRRGYENFGPFIVNDISAGEDDPQMLPIVGKLGLKYVAMHKRGTPETMQSLCDYDNVTQQVIEYFRDFEKRAAQFGIFDWILDPGFGFAKSVDQNYQMLEELDQFKLLKREILIGISRKSFIYRPLGVGPEDV
;
A
#
# COMPACT_ATOMS: atom_id res chain seq x y z
N THR A 1 -12.19 17.57 9.23
CA THR A 1 -11.20 16.94 8.32
C THR A 1 -10.72 15.63 8.92
N LEU A 2 -10.09 14.74 8.12
CA LEU A 2 -9.55 13.46 8.61
C LEU A 2 -8.59 13.64 9.80
N VAL A 3 -7.75 14.67 9.79
CA VAL A 3 -6.84 14.99 10.90
C VAL A 3 -7.64 15.37 12.16
N GLU A 4 -8.66 16.20 12.03
CA GLU A 4 -9.53 16.59 13.18
C GLU A 4 -10.38 15.42 13.67
N GLU A 5 -10.63 14.43 12.82
CA GLU A 5 -11.33 13.18 13.15
C GLU A 5 -10.40 12.13 13.78
N GLY A 6 -9.10 12.43 13.91
CA GLY A 6 -8.13 11.62 14.63
C GLY A 6 -7.24 10.73 13.77
N ALA A 7 -7.11 11.00 12.47
CA ALA A 7 -6.15 10.27 11.63
C ALA A 7 -4.71 10.64 12.02
N ASP A 8 -3.87 9.65 12.31
CA ASP A 8 -2.45 9.83 12.63
C ASP A 8 -1.58 9.99 11.38
N ILE A 9 -1.98 9.38 10.27
CA ILE A 9 -1.27 9.41 8.98
C ILE A 9 -2.28 9.71 7.88
N ILE A 10 -1.96 10.66 7.01
CA ILE A 10 -2.76 10.94 5.82
C ILE A 10 -2.03 10.36 4.59
N ASP A 11 -2.72 9.49 3.86
CA ASP A 11 -2.19 8.86 2.65
C ASP A 11 -2.58 9.64 1.39
N PHE A 12 -1.59 9.97 0.56
CA PHE A 12 -1.77 10.75 -0.67
C PHE A 12 -1.46 9.89 -1.89
N GLY A 13 -2.45 9.71 -2.76
CA GLY A 13 -2.30 9.00 -4.02
C GLY A 13 -3.06 9.68 -5.15
N ALA A 14 -2.51 9.63 -6.34
CA ALA A 14 -3.11 10.18 -7.56
C ALA A 14 -3.47 9.09 -8.59
N CYS A 15 -3.05 7.85 -8.37
CA CYS A 15 -3.36 6.72 -9.22
C CYS A 15 -4.42 5.84 -8.59
N SER A 16 -5.54 5.62 -9.29
CA SER A 16 -6.53 4.63 -8.83
C SER A 16 -6.02 3.22 -9.08
N THR A 17 -6.08 2.37 -8.06
CA THR A 17 -5.74 0.94 -8.14
C THR A 17 -6.99 0.05 -8.28
N ARG A 18 -8.15 0.66 -8.56
CA ARG A 18 -9.41 -0.09 -8.78
C ARG A 18 -9.33 -0.88 -10.08
N PRO A 19 -10.00 -2.05 -10.18
CA PRO A 19 -10.08 -2.81 -11.41
C PRO A 19 -10.53 -1.93 -12.59
N GLY A 20 -9.77 -2.00 -13.72
CA GLY A 20 -10.07 -1.23 -14.93
C GLY A 20 -9.60 0.24 -14.92
N SER A 21 -8.90 0.69 -13.89
CA SER A 21 -8.28 2.03 -13.91
C SER A 21 -7.08 2.06 -14.85
N VAL A 22 -6.94 3.16 -15.60
CA VAL A 22 -5.78 3.42 -16.46
C VAL A 22 -4.72 4.15 -15.62
N PRO A 23 -3.46 3.71 -15.66
CA PRO A 23 -2.38 4.43 -14.97
C PRO A 23 -2.28 5.87 -15.43
N VAL A 24 -2.17 6.78 -14.48
CA VAL A 24 -1.98 8.20 -14.74
C VAL A 24 -0.55 8.45 -15.22
N GLU A 25 -0.37 9.40 -16.15
CA GLU A 25 0.96 9.82 -16.59
C GLU A 25 1.79 10.38 -15.42
N LEU A 26 3.10 10.11 -15.40
CA LEU A 26 4.02 10.49 -14.32
C LEU A 26 3.93 11.98 -13.93
N GLU A 27 3.94 12.86 -14.91
CA GLU A 27 3.92 14.31 -14.65
C GLU A 27 2.55 14.79 -14.14
N LYS A 28 1.48 14.09 -14.48
CA LYS A 28 0.16 14.37 -13.93
C LYS A 28 0.08 13.88 -12.49
N GLU A 29 0.53 12.65 -12.22
CA GLU A 29 0.58 12.10 -10.86
C GLU A 29 1.41 13.00 -9.94
N TRP A 30 2.60 13.39 -10.37
CA TRP A 30 3.46 14.29 -9.59
C TRP A 30 2.77 15.62 -9.28
N ARG A 31 2.16 16.26 -10.26
CA ARG A 31 1.49 17.55 -10.07
C ARG A 31 0.37 17.49 -9.04
N GLU A 32 -0.43 16.43 -9.08
CA GLU A 32 -1.53 16.22 -8.14
C GLU A 32 -1.02 15.99 -6.72
N ILE A 33 -0.02 15.11 -6.55
CA ILE A 33 0.61 14.83 -5.26
C ILE A 33 1.32 16.08 -4.72
N GLU A 34 2.11 16.76 -5.54
CA GLU A 34 2.84 17.97 -5.13
C GLU A 34 1.89 19.06 -4.64
N GLN A 35 0.80 19.29 -5.37
CA GLN A 35 -0.20 20.30 -4.98
C GLN A 35 -0.87 19.93 -3.65
N ALA A 36 -1.28 18.68 -3.50
CA ALA A 36 -1.91 18.20 -2.27
C ALA A 36 -0.96 18.31 -1.07
N LEU A 37 0.30 17.90 -1.21
CA LEU A 37 1.31 17.98 -0.16
C LEU A 37 1.67 19.41 0.22
N LYS A 38 1.75 20.34 -0.74
CA LYS A 38 1.96 21.78 -0.47
C LYS A 38 0.85 22.33 0.44
N ILE A 39 -0.39 22.05 0.12
CA ILE A 39 -1.55 22.46 0.93
C ILE A 39 -1.48 21.82 2.31
N PHE A 40 -1.31 20.49 2.35
CA PHE A 40 -1.28 19.74 3.60
C PHE A 40 -0.19 20.22 4.55
N LYS A 41 1.05 20.36 4.07
CA LYS A 41 2.19 20.84 4.87
C LYS A 41 2.04 22.27 5.36
N THR A 42 1.26 23.08 4.65
CA THR A 42 0.93 24.47 5.09
C THR A 42 -0.05 24.45 6.26
N ILE A 43 -1.04 23.54 6.24
CA ILE A 43 -2.10 23.49 7.26
C ILE A 43 -1.65 22.63 8.46
N TYR A 44 -0.93 21.53 8.20
CA TYR A 44 -0.51 20.53 9.19
C TYR A 44 1.00 20.25 9.11
N PRO A 45 1.89 21.21 9.40
CA PRO A 45 3.34 21.12 9.11
C PRO A 45 4.06 19.98 9.83
N GLY A 46 3.54 19.50 10.96
CA GLY A 46 4.13 18.43 11.76
C GLY A 46 3.45 17.07 11.65
N HIS A 47 2.36 16.98 10.86
CA HIS A 47 1.58 15.75 10.78
C HIS A 47 2.24 14.72 9.84
N LEU A 48 2.12 13.44 10.19
CA LEU A 48 2.67 12.36 9.38
C LEU A 48 1.84 12.16 8.11
N PHE A 49 2.52 11.77 7.04
CA PHE A 49 1.87 11.42 5.79
C PHE A 49 2.57 10.27 5.08
N SER A 50 1.83 9.59 4.24
CA SER A 50 2.33 8.60 3.28
C SER A 50 2.02 9.03 1.85
N VAL A 51 2.74 8.46 0.90
CA VAL A 51 2.49 8.65 -0.54
C VAL A 51 2.26 7.28 -1.17
N ASP A 52 1.02 7.08 -1.68
CA ASP A 52 0.63 5.89 -2.42
C ASP A 52 1.11 6.02 -3.87
N THR A 53 2.18 5.32 -4.17
CA THR A 53 2.76 5.28 -5.50
C THR A 53 3.62 4.02 -5.70
N PHE A 54 3.59 3.47 -6.90
CA PHE A 54 4.50 2.40 -7.35
C PHE A 54 5.69 2.94 -8.15
N ARG A 55 5.88 4.28 -8.19
CA ARG A 55 6.94 4.92 -8.99
C ARG A 55 8.02 5.55 -8.11
N SER A 56 9.23 5.05 -8.23
CA SER A 56 10.40 5.55 -7.51
C SER A 56 10.71 7.03 -7.78
N GLU A 57 10.40 7.52 -8.98
CA GLU A 57 10.58 8.94 -9.34
C GLU A 57 9.65 9.87 -8.52
N ILE A 58 8.43 9.44 -8.22
CA ILE A 58 7.52 10.18 -7.32
C ILE A 58 8.11 10.20 -5.90
N VAL A 59 8.63 9.08 -5.43
CA VAL A 59 9.30 8.99 -4.11
C VAL A 59 10.48 9.95 -4.04
N ARG A 60 11.35 9.95 -5.06
CA ARG A 60 12.52 10.84 -5.13
C ARG A 60 12.10 12.31 -5.08
N ARG A 61 11.17 12.72 -5.96
CA ARG A 61 10.66 14.11 -6.01
C ARG A 61 9.97 14.51 -4.70
N GLY A 62 9.16 13.61 -4.13
CA GLY A 62 8.50 13.83 -2.86
C GLY A 62 9.48 14.12 -1.74
N TYR A 63 10.53 13.30 -1.62
CA TYR A 63 11.57 13.51 -0.63
C TYR A 63 12.34 14.83 -0.82
N GLU A 64 12.73 15.14 -2.05
CA GLU A 64 13.48 16.37 -2.37
C GLU A 64 12.69 17.64 -2.02
N ASN A 65 11.36 17.63 -2.17
CA ASN A 65 10.51 18.80 -1.97
C ASN A 65 9.91 18.89 -0.56
N PHE A 66 9.65 17.75 0.10
CA PHE A 66 8.86 17.72 1.35
C PHE A 66 9.58 17.04 2.52
N GLY A 67 10.77 16.47 2.30
CA GLY A 67 11.48 15.70 3.31
C GLY A 67 10.93 14.28 3.50
N PRO A 68 11.28 13.59 4.59
CA PRO A 68 10.91 12.18 4.79
C PRO A 68 9.40 11.98 4.98
N PHE A 69 8.92 10.86 4.46
CA PHE A 69 7.53 10.37 4.56
C PHE A 69 7.50 8.84 4.48
N ILE A 70 6.32 8.25 4.63
CA ILE A 70 6.11 6.81 4.48
C ILE A 70 5.76 6.52 3.02
N VAL A 71 6.50 5.64 2.37
CA VAL A 71 6.18 5.18 1.00
C VAL A 71 5.15 4.06 1.12
N ASN A 72 3.98 4.24 0.51
CA ASN A 72 2.94 3.22 0.43
C ASN A 72 2.95 2.65 -1.00
N ASP A 73 3.50 1.44 -1.17
CA ASP A 73 3.64 0.82 -2.49
C ASP A 73 2.89 -0.50 -2.56
N ILE A 74 1.80 -0.48 -3.32
CA ILE A 74 0.95 -1.65 -3.56
C ILE A 74 1.67 -2.79 -4.29
N SER A 75 2.83 -2.52 -4.91
CA SER A 75 3.59 -3.49 -5.68
C SER A 75 4.75 -4.12 -4.92
N ALA A 76 5.06 -3.63 -3.71
CA ALA A 76 6.25 -4.04 -2.95
C ALA A 76 7.54 -4.00 -3.81
N GLY A 77 7.68 -2.97 -4.65
CA GLY A 77 8.82 -2.75 -5.52
C GLY A 77 8.86 -3.61 -6.79
N GLU A 78 7.78 -4.33 -7.11
CA GLU A 78 7.77 -5.22 -8.28
C GLU A 78 7.47 -4.46 -9.58
N ASP A 79 6.71 -3.36 -9.52
CA ASP A 79 6.33 -2.58 -10.70
C ASP A 79 7.42 -1.56 -11.11
N ASP A 80 8.34 -1.21 -10.20
CA ASP A 80 9.48 -0.33 -10.48
C ASP A 80 10.78 -0.87 -9.84
N PRO A 81 11.73 -1.37 -10.62
CA PRO A 81 13.00 -1.92 -10.11
C PRO A 81 13.87 -0.90 -9.33
N GLN A 82 13.60 0.40 -9.47
CA GLN A 82 14.31 1.45 -8.73
C GLN A 82 13.65 1.79 -7.40
N MET A 83 12.47 1.26 -7.10
CA MET A 83 11.74 1.58 -5.87
C MET A 83 12.56 1.25 -4.62
N LEU A 84 12.92 -0.01 -4.43
CA LEU A 84 13.69 -0.43 -3.24
C LEU A 84 15.07 0.24 -3.15
N PRO A 85 15.88 0.36 -4.23
CA PRO A 85 17.12 1.15 -4.23
C PRO A 85 16.94 2.59 -3.74
N ILE A 86 15.92 3.29 -4.20
CA ILE A 86 15.67 4.70 -3.82
C ILE A 86 15.18 4.80 -2.38
N VAL A 87 14.20 3.98 -1.98
CA VAL A 87 13.70 3.94 -0.60
C VAL A 87 14.83 3.67 0.40
N GLY A 88 15.66 2.67 0.12
CA GLY A 88 16.81 2.34 0.97
C GLY A 88 17.84 3.47 1.02
N LYS A 89 18.20 4.08 -0.12
CA LYS A 89 19.11 5.22 -0.18
C LYS A 89 18.62 6.42 0.62
N LEU A 90 17.32 6.68 0.62
CA LEU A 90 16.70 7.81 1.33
C LEU A 90 16.36 7.49 2.79
N GLY A 91 16.47 6.22 3.21
CA GLY A 91 16.15 5.77 4.56
C GLY A 91 14.66 5.95 4.94
N LEU A 92 13.76 5.77 3.98
CA LEU A 92 12.33 5.98 4.19
C LEU A 92 11.67 4.72 4.77
N LYS A 93 10.66 4.92 5.62
CA LYS A 93 9.75 3.86 6.04
C LYS A 93 8.89 3.43 4.86
N TYR A 94 8.63 2.13 4.74
CA TYR A 94 8.01 1.55 3.56
C TYR A 94 6.84 0.65 3.93
N VAL A 95 5.72 0.78 3.22
CA VAL A 95 4.61 -0.17 3.26
C VAL A 95 4.71 -1.07 2.04
N ALA A 96 4.87 -2.35 2.28
CA ALA A 96 4.87 -3.38 1.23
C ALA A 96 3.54 -4.12 1.23
N MET A 97 2.82 -4.09 0.11
CA MET A 97 1.56 -4.81 -0.02
C MET A 97 1.72 -6.06 -0.89
N HIS A 98 1.05 -7.14 -0.46
CA HIS A 98 0.92 -8.34 -1.27
C HIS A 98 -0.17 -8.18 -2.32
N LYS A 99 0.20 -8.31 -3.58
CA LYS A 99 -0.72 -8.47 -4.72
C LYS A 99 -0.27 -9.60 -5.64
N ARG A 100 -1.15 -10.05 -6.52
CA ARG A 100 -0.81 -10.88 -7.70
C ARG A 100 -1.38 -10.23 -8.94
N GLY A 101 -0.56 -10.12 -9.99
CA GLY A 101 -0.95 -9.51 -11.27
C GLY A 101 -1.19 -8.00 -11.20
N THR A 102 -1.92 -7.53 -12.20
CA THR A 102 -2.33 -6.11 -12.34
C THR A 102 -3.80 -5.92 -11.90
N PRO A 103 -4.28 -4.69 -11.75
CA PRO A 103 -5.70 -4.44 -11.47
C PRO A 103 -6.67 -5.13 -12.44
N GLU A 104 -6.24 -5.37 -13.70
CA GLU A 104 -7.05 -6.04 -14.72
C GLU A 104 -7.06 -7.56 -14.55
N THR A 105 -5.95 -8.16 -14.11
CA THR A 105 -5.77 -9.62 -14.07
C THR A 105 -5.92 -10.21 -12.67
N MET A 106 -5.81 -9.42 -11.62
CA MET A 106 -5.75 -9.90 -10.24
C MET A 106 -6.92 -10.77 -9.81
N GLN A 107 -8.13 -10.53 -10.34
CA GLN A 107 -9.32 -11.31 -9.98
C GLN A 107 -9.30 -12.76 -10.49
N SER A 108 -8.48 -13.06 -11.51
CA SER A 108 -8.27 -14.41 -12.02
C SER A 108 -7.11 -15.15 -11.32
N LEU A 109 -6.39 -14.50 -10.43
CA LEU A 109 -5.18 -15.00 -9.77
C LEU A 109 -5.42 -15.35 -8.28
N CYS A 110 -6.64 -15.78 -7.96
CA CYS A 110 -7.04 -16.17 -6.61
C CYS A 110 -6.78 -17.66 -6.31
N ASP A 111 -5.83 -18.28 -7.01
CA ASP A 111 -5.47 -19.69 -6.80
C ASP A 111 -4.43 -19.81 -5.67
N TYR A 112 -4.89 -20.18 -4.48
CA TYR A 112 -4.10 -20.40 -3.28
C TYR A 112 -4.48 -21.73 -2.64
N ASP A 113 -3.50 -22.56 -2.31
CA ASP A 113 -3.70 -23.72 -1.43
C ASP A 113 -4.02 -23.27 0.01
N ASN A 114 -3.26 -22.31 0.51
CA ASN A 114 -3.50 -21.61 1.76
C ASN A 114 -3.07 -20.15 1.60
N VAL A 115 -4.03 -19.24 1.53
CA VAL A 115 -3.76 -17.83 1.24
C VAL A 115 -2.88 -17.17 2.30
N THR A 116 -3.14 -17.42 3.58
CA THR A 116 -2.39 -16.82 4.70
C THR A 116 -0.93 -17.24 4.69
N GLN A 117 -0.66 -18.53 4.53
CA GLN A 117 0.70 -19.06 4.49
C GLN A 117 1.48 -18.53 3.28
N GLN A 118 0.87 -18.52 2.11
CA GLN A 118 1.52 -18.03 0.89
C GLN A 118 1.79 -16.51 0.94
N VAL A 119 0.93 -15.74 1.59
CA VAL A 119 1.19 -14.31 1.84
C VAL A 119 2.32 -14.12 2.85
N ILE A 120 2.40 -14.93 3.90
CA ILE A 120 3.52 -14.91 4.85
C ILE A 120 4.84 -15.26 4.15
N GLU A 121 4.85 -16.26 3.28
CA GLU A 121 6.04 -16.64 2.50
C GLU A 121 6.49 -15.52 1.56
N TYR A 122 5.54 -14.87 0.89
CA TYR A 122 5.83 -13.69 0.08
C TYR A 122 6.56 -12.61 0.87
N PHE A 123 6.11 -12.29 2.10
CA PHE A 123 6.77 -11.28 2.93
C PHE A 123 8.13 -11.72 3.47
N ARG A 124 8.34 -13.01 3.69
CA ARG A 124 9.70 -13.53 4.01
C ARG A 124 10.67 -13.31 2.85
N ASP A 125 10.20 -13.45 1.62
CA ASP A 125 11.02 -13.19 0.44
C ASP A 125 11.17 -11.69 0.18
N PHE A 126 10.12 -10.91 0.42
CA PHE A 126 10.23 -9.44 0.40
C PHE A 126 11.27 -8.94 1.40
N GLU A 127 11.27 -9.45 2.63
CA GLU A 127 12.26 -9.07 3.67
C GLU A 127 13.70 -9.27 3.19
N LYS A 128 13.98 -10.39 2.51
CA LYS A 128 15.30 -10.66 1.93
C LYS A 128 15.67 -9.65 0.82
N ARG A 129 14.71 -9.30 -0.04
CA ARG A 129 14.89 -8.30 -1.10
C ARG A 129 15.13 -6.91 -0.51
N ALA A 130 14.30 -6.49 0.44
CA ALA A 130 14.36 -5.20 1.10
C ALA A 130 15.69 -5.00 1.87
N ALA A 131 16.17 -6.05 2.55
CA ALA A 131 17.44 -6.03 3.29
C ALA A 131 18.65 -5.75 2.40
N GLN A 132 18.64 -6.15 1.12
CA GLN A 132 19.72 -5.86 0.17
C GLN A 132 19.92 -4.35 -0.06
N PHE A 133 18.87 -3.56 0.17
CA PHE A 133 18.89 -2.10 0.02
C PHE A 133 18.87 -1.38 1.38
N GLY A 134 19.05 -2.10 2.49
CA GLY A 134 19.06 -1.52 3.84
C GLY A 134 17.68 -1.10 4.36
N ILE A 135 16.60 -1.63 3.78
CA ILE A 135 15.23 -1.36 4.24
C ILE A 135 14.89 -2.37 5.34
N PHE A 136 14.98 -1.94 6.59
CA PHE A 136 14.67 -2.75 7.77
C PHE A 136 13.42 -2.29 8.51
N ASP A 137 12.99 -1.05 8.31
CA ASP A 137 11.76 -0.48 8.87
C ASP A 137 10.67 -0.44 7.79
N TRP A 138 9.85 -1.48 7.76
CA TRP A 138 8.74 -1.61 6.82
C TRP A 138 7.51 -2.21 7.48
N ILE A 139 6.36 -1.86 6.93
CA ILE A 139 5.02 -2.29 7.35
C ILE A 139 4.53 -3.30 6.31
N LEU A 140 3.92 -4.40 6.76
CA LEU A 140 3.28 -5.34 5.84
C LEU A 140 1.80 -5.01 5.66
N ASP A 141 1.33 -5.02 4.41
CA ASP A 141 -0.09 -4.99 4.07
C ASP A 141 -0.46 -6.31 3.38
N PRO A 142 -1.29 -7.18 4.00
CA PRO A 142 -1.68 -8.46 3.39
C PRO A 142 -2.44 -8.31 2.07
N GLY A 143 -2.87 -7.10 1.71
CA GLY A 143 -3.54 -6.81 0.45
C GLY A 143 -4.96 -7.36 0.40
N PHE A 144 -5.78 -7.05 1.40
CA PHE A 144 -7.20 -7.41 1.38
C PHE A 144 -7.89 -6.86 0.14
N GLY A 145 -8.63 -7.72 -0.57
CA GLY A 145 -9.33 -7.37 -1.82
C GLY A 145 -8.46 -7.41 -3.08
N PHE A 146 -7.14 -7.67 -2.97
CA PHE A 146 -6.24 -7.81 -4.11
C PHE A 146 -5.93 -9.27 -4.40
N ALA A 147 -6.31 -9.77 -5.57
CA ALA A 147 -6.11 -11.16 -5.99
C ALA A 147 -6.52 -12.20 -4.93
N LYS A 148 -7.64 -12.00 -4.30
CA LYS A 148 -8.19 -12.87 -3.25
C LYS A 148 -9.71 -12.95 -3.36
N SER A 149 -10.26 -14.16 -3.24
CA SER A 149 -11.71 -14.35 -3.16
C SER A 149 -12.29 -13.80 -1.86
N VAL A 150 -13.61 -13.74 -1.75
CA VAL A 150 -14.29 -13.34 -0.51
C VAL A 150 -13.86 -14.25 0.65
N ASP A 151 -13.92 -15.56 0.46
CA ASP A 151 -13.57 -16.54 1.49
C ASP A 151 -12.11 -16.43 1.91
N GLN A 152 -11.19 -16.20 0.97
CA GLN A 152 -9.77 -16.00 1.25
C GLN A 152 -9.49 -14.73 2.04
N ASN A 153 -10.24 -13.65 1.79
CA ASN A 153 -10.15 -12.44 2.61
C ASN A 153 -10.63 -12.71 4.04
N TYR A 154 -11.73 -13.44 4.22
CA TYR A 154 -12.21 -13.81 5.56
C TYR A 154 -11.25 -14.77 6.26
N GLN A 155 -10.68 -15.76 5.56
CA GLN A 155 -9.64 -16.63 6.12
C GLN A 155 -8.46 -15.82 6.65
N MET A 156 -7.94 -14.86 5.88
CA MET A 156 -6.84 -14.02 6.34
C MET A 156 -7.20 -13.13 7.54
N LEU A 157 -8.46 -12.67 7.64
CA LEU A 157 -8.94 -11.93 8.82
C LEU A 157 -8.99 -12.83 10.06
N GLU A 158 -9.51 -14.05 9.93
CA GLU A 158 -9.55 -15.03 11.00
C GLU A 158 -8.16 -15.43 11.47
N GLU A 159 -7.23 -15.56 10.52
CA GLU A 159 -5.84 -15.98 10.75
C GLU A 159 -4.87 -14.79 10.90
N LEU A 160 -5.37 -13.57 11.15
CA LEU A 160 -4.57 -12.34 11.18
C LEU A 160 -3.39 -12.42 12.17
N ASP A 161 -3.55 -13.13 13.26
CA ASP A 161 -2.50 -13.34 14.27
C ASP A 161 -1.27 -14.07 13.73
N GLN A 162 -1.40 -14.86 12.68
CA GLN A 162 -0.26 -15.55 12.06
C GLN A 162 0.74 -14.59 11.43
N PHE A 163 0.31 -13.41 10.96
CA PHE A 163 1.21 -12.39 10.41
C PHE A 163 2.16 -11.80 11.47
N LYS A 164 1.81 -11.88 12.76
CA LYS A 164 2.69 -11.47 13.87
C LYS A 164 4.00 -12.25 13.93
N LEU A 165 4.06 -13.44 13.30
CA LEU A 165 5.29 -14.22 13.15
C LEU A 165 6.40 -13.46 12.39
N LEU A 166 6.03 -12.51 11.55
CA LEU A 166 6.98 -11.66 10.81
C LEU A 166 7.55 -10.51 11.66
N LYS A 167 7.00 -10.26 12.86
CA LYS A 167 7.45 -9.21 13.79
C LYS A 167 7.49 -7.82 13.14
N ARG A 168 6.49 -7.51 12.31
CA ARG A 168 6.31 -6.24 11.62
C ARG A 168 5.00 -5.59 12.02
N GLU A 169 4.92 -4.29 11.88
CA GLU A 169 3.64 -3.58 11.90
C GLU A 169 2.78 -4.05 10.73
N ILE A 170 1.47 -4.13 10.94
CA ILE A 170 0.52 -4.61 9.95
C ILE A 170 -0.43 -3.47 9.60
N LEU A 171 -0.51 -3.14 8.32
CA LEU A 171 -1.53 -2.25 7.77
C LEU A 171 -2.71 -3.10 7.27
N ILE A 172 -3.92 -2.75 7.66
CA ILE A 172 -5.14 -3.46 7.26
C ILE A 172 -6.07 -2.50 6.53
N GLY A 173 -6.15 -2.64 5.21
CA GLY A 173 -7.05 -1.86 4.37
C GLY A 173 -8.35 -2.61 4.10
N ILE A 174 -9.38 -2.39 4.91
CA ILE A 174 -10.68 -3.08 4.77
C ILE A 174 -11.86 -2.14 4.49
N SER A 175 -11.70 -0.84 4.74
CA SER A 175 -12.77 0.15 4.54
C SER A 175 -13.30 0.11 3.10
N ARG A 176 -14.61 0.03 2.95
CA ARG A 176 -15.33 0.04 1.67
C ARG A 176 -14.89 -1.05 0.67
N LYS A 177 -14.32 -2.15 1.16
CA LYS A 177 -13.88 -3.26 0.30
C LYS A 177 -15.05 -4.14 -0.10
N SER A 178 -15.03 -4.60 -1.35
CA SER A 178 -16.12 -5.37 -1.95
C SER A 178 -16.41 -6.71 -1.25
N PHE A 179 -15.41 -7.31 -0.64
CA PHE A 179 -15.58 -8.56 0.11
C PHE A 179 -16.36 -8.35 1.42
N ILE A 180 -16.55 -7.09 1.88
CA ILE A 180 -17.39 -6.75 3.04
C ILE A 180 -18.80 -6.36 2.58
N TYR A 181 -18.93 -5.30 1.75
CA TYR A 181 -20.25 -4.77 1.43
C TYR A 181 -21.09 -5.68 0.54
N ARG A 182 -20.47 -6.45 -0.39
CA ARG A 182 -21.23 -7.34 -1.27
C ARG A 182 -21.93 -8.49 -0.54
N PRO A 183 -21.28 -9.25 0.38
CA PRO A 183 -21.97 -10.27 1.16
C PRO A 183 -23.08 -9.72 2.06
N LEU A 184 -22.94 -8.46 2.51
CA LEU A 184 -23.96 -7.78 3.30
C LEU A 184 -25.13 -7.24 2.46
N GLY A 185 -24.98 -7.19 1.11
CA GLY A 185 -26.00 -6.67 0.21
C GLY A 185 -26.20 -5.16 0.31
N VAL A 186 -25.17 -4.42 0.75
CA VAL A 186 -25.20 -2.95 0.94
C VAL A 186 -24.23 -2.24 -0.02
N GLY A 187 -24.21 -0.91 0.01
CA GLY A 187 -23.26 -0.10 -0.76
C GLY A 187 -21.90 0.07 -0.06
N PRO A 188 -20.83 0.49 -0.81
CA PRO A 188 -19.52 0.72 -0.20
C PRO A 188 -19.50 1.87 0.82
N GLU A 189 -20.49 2.77 0.79
CA GLU A 189 -20.65 3.88 1.73
C GLU A 189 -21.27 3.47 3.07
N ASP A 190 -21.86 2.27 3.12
CA ASP A 190 -22.58 1.75 4.30
C ASP A 190 -21.69 0.87 5.20
N VAL A 191 -20.38 0.73 4.86
CA VAL A 191 -19.41 -0.12 5.59
C VAL A 191 -18.07 0.58 5.83
#